data_a02600014617aa79fe9633dd105a9838
#
_entry.id   a02600014617aa79fe9633dd105a9838
#
_cell.length_a   1.000
_cell.length_b   1.000
_cell.length_c   1.000
_cell.angle_alpha   90.00
_cell.angle_beta   90.00
_cell.angle_gamma   90.00
#
_symmetry.space_group_name_H-M   'P 1'
#
loop_
_entity.id
_entity.type
_entity.pdbx_description
1 polymer ?
#
loop_
_entity_poly.entity_id
_entity_poly.type
_entity_poly.pdbx_seq_one_letter_code
_entity_poly.pdbx_strand_id
1 'polypeptide(L)' 'MPYQEPGDELSDEVRDMHRAIESLKEELEAIDWYNQRVGICKDKELRAILAHN' A
#
# COMPACT_ATOMS: atom_id res chain seq x y z
N MET A 1 9.85 8.88 -1.60
CA MET A 1 9.46 9.98 -2.48
C MET A 1 10.21 11.25 -2.10
N PRO A 2 10.76 11.99 -3.05
CA PRO A 2 11.51 13.20 -2.73
C PRO A 2 10.60 14.32 -2.22
N TYR A 3 11.21 15.29 -1.54
CA TYR A 3 10.50 16.49 -1.13
C TYR A 3 10.11 17.34 -2.34
N GLN A 4 8.98 18.00 -2.26
CA GLN A 4 8.57 18.99 -3.26
C GLN A 4 9.27 20.34 -3.02
N GLU A 5 9.57 20.64 -1.77
CA GLU A 5 10.24 21.87 -1.37
C GLU A 5 11.70 21.56 -1.01
N PRO A 6 12.61 22.57 -1.01
CA PRO A 6 14.00 22.33 -0.62
C PRO A 6 14.09 21.77 0.80
N GLY A 7 14.82 20.66 0.95
CA GLY A 7 14.90 19.97 2.23
C GLY A 7 15.52 20.82 3.35
N ASP A 8 16.44 21.72 3.01
CA ASP A 8 17.10 22.60 3.97
C ASP A 8 16.19 23.74 4.49
N GLU A 9 15.06 23.98 3.80
CA GLU A 9 14.08 24.96 4.24
C GLU A 9 12.98 24.33 5.08
N LEU A 10 12.93 23.01 5.16
CA LEU A 10 11.92 22.31 5.94
C LEU A 10 12.38 22.14 7.39
N SER A 11 11.46 22.32 8.34
CA SER A 11 11.74 22.05 9.74
C SER A 11 11.92 20.55 9.97
N ASP A 12 12.55 20.18 11.08
CA ASP A 12 12.71 18.77 11.46
C ASP A 12 11.35 18.11 11.62
N GLU A 13 10.38 18.82 12.19
CA GLU A 13 9.03 18.30 12.40
C GLU A 13 8.33 17.98 11.07
N VAL A 14 8.49 18.85 10.08
CA VAL A 14 7.90 18.63 8.76
C VAL A 14 8.58 17.45 8.08
N ARG A 15 9.89 17.32 8.21
CA ARG A 15 10.62 16.18 7.64
C ARG A 15 10.22 14.87 8.30
N ASP A 16 10.02 14.88 9.62
CA ASP A 16 9.56 13.70 10.34
C ASP A 16 8.14 13.31 9.93
N MET A 17 7.27 14.29 9.76
CA MET A 17 5.91 14.05 9.27
C MET A 17 5.93 13.48 7.86
N HIS A 18 6.82 13.97 7.01
CA HIS A 18 6.99 13.43 5.67
C HIS A 18 7.34 11.95 5.70
N ARG A 19 8.27 11.55 6.57
CA ARG A 19 8.64 10.14 6.72
C ARG A 19 7.47 9.29 7.19
N ALA A 20 6.68 9.80 8.13
CA ALA A 20 5.49 9.10 8.62
C ALA A 20 4.46 8.92 7.51
N ILE A 21 4.25 9.94 6.69
CA ILE A 21 3.33 9.87 5.57
C ILE A 21 3.81 8.87 4.53
N GLU A 22 5.09 8.85 4.22
CA GLU A 22 5.65 7.89 3.27
C GLU A 22 5.47 6.46 3.77
N SER A 23 5.70 6.20 5.06
CA SER A 23 5.49 4.89 5.66
C SER A 23 4.02 4.48 5.56
N LEU A 24 3.10 5.39 5.83
CA LEU A 24 1.68 5.12 5.74
C LEU A 24 1.26 4.80 4.31
N LYS A 25 1.80 5.51 3.34
CA LYS A 25 1.53 5.23 1.92
C LYS A 25 1.98 3.83 1.53
N GLU A 26 3.17 3.42 1.98
CA GLU A 26 3.68 2.08 1.73
C GLU A 26 2.79 1.01 2.36
N GLU A 27 2.32 1.26 3.58
CA GLU A 27 1.41 0.33 4.26
C GLU A 27 0.08 0.21 3.52
N LEU A 28 -0.49 1.31 3.06
CA LEU A 28 -1.73 1.30 2.29
C LEU A 28 -1.57 0.57 0.98
N GLU A 29 -0.45 0.76 0.31
CA GLU A 29 -0.13 0.06 -0.94
C GLU A 29 -0.06 -1.45 -0.71
N ALA A 30 0.59 -1.87 0.38
CA ALA A 30 0.68 -3.28 0.73
C ALA A 30 -0.70 -3.88 1.03
N ILE A 31 -1.56 -3.15 1.72
CA ILE A 31 -2.92 -3.58 2.01
C ILE A 31 -3.70 -3.76 0.70
N ASP A 32 -3.56 -2.84 -0.23
CA ASP A 32 -4.22 -2.93 -1.54
C ASP A 32 -3.76 -4.18 -2.30
N TRP A 33 -2.46 -4.43 -2.34
CA TRP A 33 -1.91 -5.61 -3.00
C TRP A 33 -2.41 -6.90 -2.36
N TYR A 34 -2.45 -6.96 -1.04
CA TYR A 34 -2.99 -8.11 -0.31
C TYR A 34 -4.45 -8.33 -0.63
N ASN A 35 -5.23 -7.26 -0.66
CA ASN A 35 -6.65 -7.35 -0.97
C ASN A 35 -6.88 -7.90 -2.38
N GLN A 36 -6.07 -7.47 -3.34
CA GLN A 36 -6.14 -7.98 -4.71
C GLN A 36 -5.81 -9.48 -4.74
N ARG A 37 -4.78 -9.90 -4.02
CA ARG A 37 -4.38 -11.30 -3.97
C ARG A 37 -5.46 -12.17 -3.34
N VAL A 38 -6.05 -11.71 -2.26
CA VAL A 38 -7.14 -12.44 -1.60
C VAL A 38 -8.33 -12.60 -2.53
N GLY A 39 -8.68 -11.54 -3.27
CA GLY A 39 -9.76 -11.59 -4.24
C GLY A 39 -9.52 -12.63 -5.32
N ILE A 40 -8.29 -12.67 -5.86
CA ILE A 40 -7.94 -13.65 -6.89
C ILE A 40 -7.99 -15.07 -6.33
N CYS A 41 -7.48 -15.28 -5.12
CA CYS A 41 -7.50 -16.60 -4.49
C CYS A 41 -8.94 -17.10 -4.27
N LYS A 42 -9.82 -16.25 -3.80
CA LYS A 42 -11.22 -16.60 -3.62
C LYS A 42 -11.90 -16.98 -4.94
N ASP A 43 -11.61 -16.22 -5.98
CA ASP A 43 -12.15 -16.51 -7.31
C ASP A 43 -11.68 -17.86 -7.83
N LYS A 44 -10.41 -18.20 -7.62
CA LYS A 44 -9.85 -19.49 -8.02
C LYS A 44 -10.49 -20.64 -7.25
N GLU A 45 -10.68 -20.48 -5.96
CA GLU A 45 -11.32 -21.49 -5.12
C GLU A 45 -12.77 -21.70 -5.56
N LEU A 46 -13.48 -20.63 -5.80
CA LEU A 46 -14.85 -20.70 -6.27
C LEU A 46 -14.94 -21.41 -7.62
N ARG A 47 -14.05 -21.07 -8.54
CA ARG A 47 -13.99 -21.72 -9.85
C ARG A 47 -13.72 -23.21 -9.71
N ALA A 48 -12.81 -23.58 -8.82
CA ALA A 48 -12.48 -24.98 -8.59
C ALA A 48 -13.68 -25.76 -8.05
N ILE A 49 -14.42 -25.15 -7.14
CA ILE A 49 -15.64 -25.75 -6.57
C ILE A 49 -16.69 -25.94 -7.68
N LEU A 50 -16.92 -24.92 -8.48
CA LEU A 50 -17.93 -24.97 -9.56
C LEU A 50 -17.54 -25.99 -10.63
N ALA A 51 -16.27 -26.09 -10.96
CA ALA A 51 -15.80 -27.05 -11.93
C ALA A 51 -15.90 -28.50 -11.44
N HIS A 52 -15.88 -28.70 -10.15
CA HIS A 52 -15.94 -30.02 -9.54
C HIS A 52 -17.34 -30.60 -9.48
N ASN A 53 -18.31 -29.73 -9.55
CA ASN A 53 -19.73 -30.13 -9.59
C ASN A 53 -20.20 -30.35 -11.04
#